data_0191dac86324ffb3e89933e7ab51532e
#
_entry.id   0191dac86324ffb3e89933e7ab51532e
#
_cell.length_a   1.000
_cell.length_b   1.000
_cell.length_c   1.000
_cell.angle_alpha   90.00
_cell.angle_beta   90.00
_cell.angle_gamma   90.00
#
_symmetry.space_group_name_H-M   'P 1'
#
loop_
_entity.id
_entity.type
_entity.pdbx_description
1 polymer ?
#
loop_
_entity_poly.entity_id
_entity_poly.type
_entity_poly.pdbx_seq_one_letter_code
_entity_poly.pdbx_strand_id
1 'polypeptide(L)'
;MTLSLDQLQHQFAKALHYQATGEECEIVSDHFTADERMQIYRNNFIIGLSEVLEATYPMVCALVGEECFGQLARQHVLAHPLQVGDVSDYGEHFSHTIERFPAVVEAAPYAADVARFEWCIDMAQQQQGNVSAPDTLLPLAKLAEVEPMQQTSIHLHLWPGVMPFQSQYALFALKTAIESNQFDDLVLDKPQQGAICCSQQGEVWMQPLDDEAFELLQHLHSGRTLGEIPPHTLQHLNYFVESNVVAGFSLAR
;
A
#
# COMPACT_ATOMS: atom_id res chain seq x y z
N MET A 1 -1.74 -23.25 38.80
CA MET A 1 -1.74 -21.76 38.83
C MET A 1 -2.48 -21.31 37.59
N THR A 2 -3.55 -20.58 37.71
CA THR A 2 -4.25 -19.97 36.58
C THR A 2 -3.38 -18.87 35.99
N LEU A 3 -3.29 -18.81 34.66
CA LEU A 3 -2.58 -17.77 33.93
C LEU A 3 -3.22 -16.39 34.23
N SER A 4 -2.41 -15.33 34.27
CA SER A 4 -2.97 -13.98 34.21
C SER A 4 -3.58 -13.71 32.83
N LEU A 5 -4.46 -12.71 32.71
CA LEU A 5 -5.10 -12.36 31.42
C LEU A 5 -4.04 -12.06 30.34
N ASP A 6 -3.01 -11.32 30.68
CA ASP A 6 -1.92 -10.99 29.77
C ASP A 6 -1.16 -12.25 29.30
N GLN A 7 -0.84 -13.15 30.23
CA GLN A 7 -0.22 -14.44 29.88
C GLN A 7 -1.11 -15.30 29.00
N LEU A 8 -2.43 -15.34 29.30
CA LEU A 8 -3.39 -16.08 28.49
C LEU A 8 -3.50 -15.52 27.07
N GLN A 9 -3.60 -14.20 26.92
CA GLN A 9 -3.62 -13.53 25.61
C GLN A 9 -2.34 -13.82 24.82
N HIS A 10 -1.19 -13.77 25.47
CA HIS A 10 0.09 -14.07 24.83
C HIS A 10 0.19 -15.54 24.37
N GLN A 11 -0.24 -16.48 25.21
CA GLN A 11 -0.27 -17.90 24.82
C GLN A 11 -1.28 -18.17 23.71
N PHE A 12 -2.44 -17.54 23.76
CA PHE A 12 -3.45 -17.66 22.71
C PHE A 12 -2.93 -17.13 21.35
N ALA A 13 -2.28 -15.97 21.34
CA ALA A 13 -1.64 -15.43 20.14
C ALA A 13 -0.59 -16.40 19.57
N LYS A 14 0.27 -17.00 20.42
CA LYS A 14 1.20 -18.06 19.99
C LYS A 14 0.49 -19.28 19.42
N ALA A 15 -0.61 -19.71 20.07
CA ALA A 15 -1.35 -20.89 19.63
C ALA A 15 -2.03 -20.66 18.27
N LEU A 16 -2.47 -19.44 17.93
CA LEU A 16 -2.98 -19.08 16.60
C LEU A 16 -1.93 -19.33 15.51
N HIS A 17 -0.65 -19.13 15.83
CA HIS A 17 0.49 -19.34 14.91
C HIS A 17 1.16 -20.72 15.05
N TYR A 18 0.48 -21.70 15.65
CA TYR A 18 1.01 -23.07 15.89
C TYR A 18 2.27 -23.11 16.77
N GLN A 19 2.52 -22.09 17.59
CA GLN A 19 3.68 -21.99 18.48
C GLN A 19 3.35 -22.38 19.93
N ALA A 20 2.08 -22.68 20.23
CA ALA A 20 1.59 -23.20 21.50
C ALA A 20 0.38 -24.13 21.26
N THR A 21 0.07 -24.98 22.26
CA THR A 21 -1.07 -25.90 22.23
C THR A 21 -2.32 -25.28 22.84
N GLY A 22 -3.50 -25.88 22.62
CA GLY A 22 -4.74 -25.47 23.26
C GLY A 22 -4.73 -25.65 24.77
N GLU A 23 -4.02 -26.67 25.28
CA GLU A 23 -3.85 -26.91 26.73
C GLU A 23 -3.07 -25.77 27.38
N GLU A 24 -2.02 -25.24 26.73
CA GLU A 24 -1.23 -24.11 27.22
C GLU A 24 -2.04 -22.81 27.30
N CYS A 25 -3.20 -22.75 26.59
CA CYS A 25 -4.16 -21.66 26.66
C CYS A 25 -5.29 -21.89 27.67
N GLU A 26 -5.16 -22.90 28.56
CA GLU A 26 -6.20 -23.31 29.52
C GLU A 26 -7.56 -23.61 28.86
N ILE A 27 -7.59 -24.02 27.59
CA ILE A 27 -8.81 -24.41 26.89
C ILE A 27 -9.28 -25.77 27.45
N VAL A 28 -10.54 -25.82 27.85
CA VAL A 28 -11.13 -27.03 28.42
C VAL A 28 -11.28 -28.10 27.35
N SER A 29 -10.82 -29.31 27.66
CA SER A 29 -11.06 -30.52 26.87
C SER A 29 -12.26 -31.27 27.45
N ASP A 30 -13.23 -31.62 26.57
CA ASP A 30 -14.38 -32.48 26.88
C ASP A 30 -14.59 -33.49 25.75
N HIS A 31 -15.65 -33.35 24.92
CA HIS A 31 -15.87 -34.16 23.71
C HIS A 31 -14.85 -33.83 22.61
N PHE A 32 -14.26 -32.64 22.66
CA PHE A 32 -13.18 -32.18 21.80
C PHE A 32 -11.97 -31.86 22.66
N THR A 33 -10.78 -32.19 22.17
CA THR A 33 -9.52 -31.79 22.80
C THR A 33 -9.34 -30.26 22.73
N ALA A 34 -8.50 -29.72 23.60
CA ALA A 34 -8.16 -28.31 23.58
C ALA A 34 -7.58 -27.87 22.22
N ASP A 35 -6.76 -28.73 21.60
CA ASP A 35 -6.19 -28.45 20.27
C ASP A 35 -7.20 -28.51 19.13
N GLU A 36 -8.17 -29.42 19.16
CA GLU A 36 -9.26 -29.44 18.18
C GLU A 36 -10.09 -28.16 18.27
N ARG A 37 -10.34 -27.66 19.48
CA ARG A 37 -11.02 -26.38 19.66
C ARG A 37 -10.15 -25.21 19.18
N MET A 38 -8.85 -25.24 19.50
CA MET A 38 -7.92 -24.20 19.04
C MET A 38 -7.81 -24.17 17.52
N GLN A 39 -7.96 -25.33 16.85
CA GLN A 39 -7.94 -25.39 15.38
C GLN A 39 -9.07 -24.60 14.73
N ILE A 40 -10.22 -24.48 15.38
CA ILE A 40 -11.34 -23.63 14.89
C ILE A 40 -10.90 -22.15 14.87
N TYR A 41 -10.26 -21.70 15.95
CA TYR A 41 -9.75 -20.32 16.03
C TYR A 41 -8.62 -20.06 15.03
N ARG A 42 -7.69 -21.02 14.86
CA ARG A 42 -6.62 -20.96 13.84
C ARG A 42 -7.20 -20.83 12.43
N ASN A 43 -8.20 -21.64 12.11
CA ASN A 43 -8.84 -21.59 10.80
C ASN A 43 -9.53 -20.23 10.57
N ASN A 44 -10.32 -19.76 11.53
CA ASN A 44 -11.00 -18.48 11.44
C ASN A 44 -10.01 -17.31 11.32
N PHE A 45 -8.90 -17.36 12.07
CA PHE A 45 -7.85 -16.35 12.00
C PHE A 45 -7.19 -16.31 10.61
N ILE A 46 -6.83 -17.48 10.06
CA ILE A 46 -6.22 -17.56 8.72
C ILE A 46 -7.22 -17.11 7.65
N ILE A 47 -8.49 -17.56 7.74
CA ILE A 47 -9.53 -17.16 6.78
C ILE A 47 -9.75 -15.64 6.84
N GLY A 48 -9.96 -15.07 8.03
CA GLY A 48 -10.21 -13.64 8.17
C GLY A 48 -9.07 -12.77 7.65
N LEU A 49 -7.81 -13.12 7.93
CA LEU A 49 -6.67 -12.37 7.39
C LEU A 49 -6.47 -12.62 5.88
N SER A 50 -6.84 -13.80 5.36
CA SER A 50 -6.82 -14.05 3.92
C SER A 50 -7.87 -13.23 3.18
N GLU A 51 -9.05 -13.01 3.78
CA GLU A 51 -10.09 -12.11 3.26
C GLU A 51 -9.62 -10.64 3.25
N VAL A 52 -8.87 -10.21 4.27
CA VAL A 52 -8.23 -8.87 4.28
C VAL A 52 -7.25 -8.75 3.12
N LEU A 53 -6.39 -9.76 2.91
CA LEU A 53 -5.45 -9.76 1.77
C LEU A 53 -6.18 -9.75 0.42
N GLU A 54 -7.28 -10.49 0.28
CA GLU A 54 -8.07 -10.51 -0.97
C GLU A 54 -8.70 -9.14 -1.25
N ALA A 55 -9.18 -8.45 -0.22
CA ALA A 55 -9.71 -7.10 -0.34
C ALA A 55 -8.63 -6.08 -0.75
N THR A 56 -7.40 -6.22 -0.25
CA THR A 56 -6.27 -5.35 -0.57
C THR A 56 -5.67 -5.65 -1.94
N TYR A 57 -5.70 -6.93 -2.39
CA TYR A 57 -5.01 -7.42 -3.59
C TYR A 57 -5.94 -8.07 -4.64
N PRO A 58 -7.05 -7.41 -5.04
CA PRO A 58 -8.02 -8.00 -5.97
C PRO A 58 -7.43 -8.26 -7.37
N MET A 59 -6.48 -7.44 -7.85
CA MET A 59 -5.82 -7.68 -9.13
C MET A 59 -4.91 -8.91 -9.07
N VAL A 60 -4.15 -9.08 -7.99
CA VAL A 60 -3.35 -10.30 -7.79
C VAL A 60 -4.26 -11.52 -7.75
N CYS A 61 -5.38 -11.47 -6.99
CA CYS A 61 -6.33 -12.57 -6.92
C CYS A 61 -6.89 -12.93 -8.30
N ALA A 62 -7.32 -11.94 -9.08
CA ALA A 62 -7.80 -12.15 -10.45
C ALA A 62 -6.73 -12.73 -11.38
N LEU A 63 -5.46 -12.34 -11.19
CA LEU A 63 -4.33 -12.76 -12.00
C LEU A 63 -3.94 -14.22 -11.77
N VAL A 64 -3.84 -14.65 -10.50
CA VAL A 64 -3.36 -16.00 -10.15
C VAL A 64 -4.51 -17.00 -9.93
N GLY A 65 -5.74 -16.52 -9.80
CA GLY A 65 -6.94 -17.29 -9.46
C GLY A 65 -7.09 -17.54 -7.96
N GLU A 66 -8.34 -17.71 -7.53
CA GLU A 66 -8.72 -17.81 -6.10
C GLU A 66 -7.96 -18.92 -5.34
N GLU A 67 -7.79 -20.08 -5.95
CA GLU A 67 -7.11 -21.22 -5.30
C GLU A 67 -5.63 -20.92 -5.03
N CYS A 68 -4.92 -20.39 -6.02
CA CYS A 68 -3.52 -20.00 -5.89
C CYS A 68 -3.38 -18.84 -4.91
N PHE A 69 -4.24 -17.83 -5.01
CA PHE A 69 -4.26 -16.70 -4.08
C PHE A 69 -4.46 -17.16 -2.64
N GLY A 70 -5.39 -18.08 -2.38
CA GLY A 70 -5.61 -18.65 -1.05
C GLY A 70 -4.37 -19.34 -0.46
N GLN A 71 -3.55 -19.99 -1.30
CA GLN A 71 -2.28 -20.58 -0.87
C GLN A 71 -1.24 -19.49 -0.53
N LEU A 72 -1.13 -18.45 -1.35
CA LEU A 72 -0.25 -17.30 -1.11
C LEU A 72 -0.65 -16.57 0.18
N ALA A 73 -1.95 -16.28 0.35
CA ALA A 73 -2.50 -15.60 1.51
C ALA A 73 -2.24 -16.41 2.79
N ARG A 74 -2.55 -17.71 2.78
CA ARG A 74 -2.27 -18.59 3.91
C ARG A 74 -0.78 -18.59 4.27
N GLN A 75 0.11 -18.67 3.29
CA GLN A 75 1.56 -18.64 3.54
C GLN A 75 2.00 -17.31 4.13
N HIS A 76 1.43 -16.20 3.64
CA HIS A 76 1.69 -14.87 4.19
C HIS A 76 1.25 -14.76 5.65
N VAL A 77 0.02 -15.17 5.95
CA VAL A 77 -0.54 -15.15 7.32
C VAL A 77 0.31 -15.94 8.31
N LEU A 78 0.81 -17.11 7.89
CA LEU A 78 1.66 -17.95 8.76
C LEU A 78 3.07 -17.37 8.96
N ALA A 79 3.60 -16.65 7.97
CA ALA A 79 4.94 -16.06 8.02
C ALA A 79 4.97 -14.66 8.68
N HIS A 80 3.87 -13.91 8.61
CA HIS A 80 3.75 -12.53 9.08
C HIS A 80 2.61 -12.41 10.10
N PRO A 81 2.88 -12.74 11.38
CA PRO A 81 1.87 -12.68 12.42
C PRO A 81 1.40 -11.25 12.66
N LEU A 82 0.10 -11.08 12.84
CA LEU A 82 -0.49 -9.80 13.22
C LEU A 82 0.07 -9.35 14.59
N GLN A 83 0.73 -8.21 14.63
CA GLN A 83 1.41 -7.68 15.83
C GLN A 83 0.45 -6.92 16.76
N VAL A 84 -0.55 -6.27 16.16
CA VAL A 84 -1.59 -5.48 16.84
C VAL A 84 -2.96 -5.87 16.29
N GLY A 85 -4.03 -5.58 17.02
CA GLY A 85 -5.40 -5.91 16.59
C GLY A 85 -5.93 -5.07 15.41
N ASP A 86 -5.14 -4.16 14.88
CA ASP A 86 -5.45 -3.36 13.70
C ASP A 86 -4.94 -4.08 12.44
N VAL A 87 -5.83 -4.25 11.46
CA VAL A 87 -5.53 -4.91 10.18
C VAL A 87 -5.31 -3.92 9.04
N SER A 88 -5.35 -2.62 9.30
CA SER A 88 -5.21 -1.59 8.27
C SER A 88 -3.90 -1.69 7.50
N ASP A 89 -2.80 -1.98 8.20
CA ASP A 89 -1.48 -2.18 7.60
C ASP A 89 -1.17 -3.67 7.31
N TYR A 90 -2.17 -4.56 7.41
CA TYR A 90 -1.95 -5.98 7.18
C TYR A 90 -1.89 -6.28 5.69
N GLY A 91 -0.77 -6.84 5.26
CA GLY A 91 -0.52 -7.12 3.85
C GLY A 91 0.73 -6.45 3.30
N GLU A 92 1.31 -5.50 4.02
CA GLU A 92 2.66 -5.02 3.70
C GLU A 92 3.59 -6.23 3.43
N HIS A 93 4.44 -6.16 2.44
CA HIS A 93 5.33 -7.25 2.05
C HIS A 93 4.66 -8.49 1.41
N PHE A 94 3.37 -8.47 1.05
CA PHE A 94 2.74 -9.58 0.34
C PHE A 94 3.45 -9.90 -0.98
N SER A 95 3.98 -8.89 -1.66
CA SER A 95 4.83 -9.05 -2.85
C SER A 95 6.02 -9.99 -2.60
N HIS A 96 6.68 -9.91 -1.44
CA HIS A 96 7.79 -10.80 -1.07
C HIS A 96 7.33 -12.23 -0.83
N THR A 97 6.09 -12.43 -0.40
CA THR A 97 5.50 -13.78 -0.31
C THR A 97 5.32 -14.37 -1.71
N ILE A 98 4.79 -13.59 -2.66
CA ILE A 98 4.61 -14.01 -4.06
C ILE A 98 5.96 -14.41 -4.69
N GLU A 99 7.00 -13.63 -4.49
CA GLU A 99 8.36 -13.89 -5.01
C GLU A 99 8.95 -15.24 -4.54
N ARG A 100 8.46 -15.80 -3.42
CA ARG A 100 8.87 -17.11 -2.90
C ARG A 100 8.13 -18.29 -3.54
N PHE A 101 7.21 -18.05 -4.47
CA PHE A 101 6.46 -19.07 -5.19
C PHE A 101 6.96 -19.18 -6.64
N PRO A 102 7.93 -20.05 -6.95
CA PRO A 102 8.55 -20.12 -8.26
C PRO A 102 7.56 -20.33 -9.41
N ALA A 103 6.52 -21.16 -9.19
CA ALA A 103 5.49 -21.40 -10.20
C ALA A 103 4.69 -20.14 -10.53
N VAL A 104 4.44 -19.27 -9.56
CA VAL A 104 3.75 -17.97 -9.79
C VAL A 104 4.68 -17.02 -10.52
N VAL A 105 5.94 -16.92 -10.09
CA VAL A 105 6.94 -16.05 -10.73
C VAL A 105 7.20 -16.46 -12.18
N GLU A 106 7.22 -17.76 -12.49
CA GLU A 106 7.37 -18.27 -13.85
C GLU A 106 6.15 -17.98 -14.73
N ALA A 107 4.93 -18.17 -14.19
CA ALA A 107 3.69 -17.98 -14.96
C ALA A 107 3.29 -16.50 -15.08
N ALA A 108 3.56 -15.69 -14.06
CA ALA A 108 3.19 -14.28 -13.98
C ALA A 108 4.31 -13.47 -13.30
N PRO A 109 5.43 -13.19 -14.00
CA PRO A 109 6.59 -12.53 -13.42
C PRO A 109 6.30 -11.13 -12.87
N TYR A 110 5.21 -10.52 -13.30
CA TYR A 110 4.72 -9.21 -12.86
C TYR A 110 3.82 -9.26 -11.60
N ALA A 111 3.46 -10.44 -11.08
CA ALA A 111 2.51 -10.57 -9.97
C ALA A 111 2.98 -9.85 -8.69
N ALA A 112 4.27 -9.90 -8.38
CA ALA A 112 4.83 -9.19 -7.24
C ALA A 112 4.79 -7.66 -7.43
N ASP A 113 4.98 -7.18 -8.66
CA ASP A 113 4.84 -5.75 -8.97
C ASP A 113 3.38 -5.29 -8.90
N VAL A 114 2.43 -6.13 -9.33
CA VAL A 114 0.99 -5.87 -9.15
C VAL A 114 0.66 -5.75 -7.66
N ALA A 115 1.18 -6.63 -6.82
CA ALA A 115 0.98 -6.52 -5.36
C ALA A 115 1.56 -5.21 -4.80
N ARG A 116 2.76 -4.80 -5.20
CA ARG A 116 3.33 -3.49 -4.79
C ARG A 116 2.45 -2.33 -5.25
N PHE A 117 1.88 -2.41 -6.45
CA PHE A 117 1.00 -1.40 -6.99
C PHE A 117 -0.31 -1.28 -6.20
N GLU A 118 -0.96 -2.41 -5.91
CA GLU A 118 -2.19 -2.44 -5.10
C GLU A 118 -1.95 -1.97 -3.67
N TRP A 119 -0.80 -2.32 -3.07
CA TRP A 119 -0.40 -1.80 -1.78
C TRP A 119 -0.26 -0.27 -1.77
N CYS A 120 0.35 0.31 -2.80
CA CYS A 120 0.42 1.77 -2.93
C CYS A 120 -0.97 2.41 -3.07
N ILE A 121 -1.91 1.76 -3.75
CA ILE A 121 -3.30 2.23 -3.85
C ILE A 121 -3.96 2.23 -2.47
N ASP A 122 -3.83 1.14 -1.72
CA ASP A 122 -4.38 1.00 -0.38
C ASP A 122 -3.79 2.05 0.58
N MET A 123 -2.48 2.23 0.57
CA MET A 123 -1.79 3.26 1.36
C MET A 123 -2.23 4.68 1.00
N ALA A 124 -2.44 4.97 -0.28
CA ALA A 124 -2.94 6.28 -0.71
C ALA A 124 -4.33 6.57 -0.12
N GLN A 125 -5.21 5.58 -0.07
CA GLN A 125 -6.54 5.69 0.54
C GLN A 125 -6.47 5.87 2.05
N GLN A 126 -5.65 5.08 2.74
CA GLN A 126 -5.50 5.15 4.19
C GLN A 126 -4.90 6.48 4.65
N GLN A 127 -3.86 6.96 3.97
CA GLN A 127 -3.22 8.23 4.31
C GLN A 127 -4.18 9.41 4.13
N GLN A 128 -5.04 9.36 3.11
CA GLN A 128 -6.04 10.41 2.90
C GLN A 128 -7.06 10.48 4.05
N GLY A 129 -7.48 9.35 4.61
CA GLY A 129 -8.43 9.30 5.73
C GLY A 129 -7.90 9.90 7.04
N ASN A 130 -6.58 10.01 7.20
CA ASN A 130 -5.92 10.34 8.45
C ASN A 130 -5.39 11.78 8.55
N VAL A 131 -5.58 12.66 7.53
CA VAL A 131 -4.86 13.93 7.49
C VAL A 131 -5.74 15.15 7.38
N SER A 132 -5.60 16.01 8.38
CA SER A 132 -5.78 17.47 8.23
C SER A 132 -4.46 18.04 7.72
N ALA A 133 -4.50 18.87 6.66
CA ALA A 133 -3.32 19.62 6.26
C ALA A 133 -2.77 20.38 7.48
N PRO A 134 -1.45 20.39 7.71
CA PRO A 134 -0.89 21.13 8.83
C PRO A 134 -1.36 22.59 8.80
N ASP A 135 -1.83 23.12 9.92
CA ASP A 135 -2.27 24.53 10.07
C ASP A 135 -1.20 25.56 9.65
N THR A 136 0.02 25.10 9.39
CA THR A 136 1.19 25.90 9.02
C THR A 136 1.39 26.04 7.51
N LEU A 137 0.61 25.35 6.66
CA LEU A 137 0.75 25.45 5.21
C LEU A 137 0.12 26.74 4.68
N LEU A 138 0.86 27.41 3.81
CA LEU A 138 0.36 28.54 3.04
C LEU A 138 -0.41 28.02 1.82
N PRO A 139 -1.58 28.61 1.50
CA PRO A 139 -2.33 28.23 0.31
C PRO A 139 -1.59 28.62 -0.97
N LEU A 140 -1.69 27.80 -2.03
CA LEU A 140 -1.02 28.01 -3.32
C LEU A 140 -1.28 29.39 -3.93
N ALA A 141 -2.45 30.00 -3.68
CA ALA A 141 -2.77 31.35 -4.12
C ALA A 141 -1.75 32.41 -3.65
N LYS A 142 -1.07 32.18 -2.53
CA LYS A 142 -0.02 33.07 -2.01
C LYS A 142 1.35 32.87 -2.62
N LEU A 143 1.55 31.90 -3.52
CA LEU A 143 2.84 31.70 -4.21
C LEU A 143 3.27 32.97 -4.98
N ALA A 144 2.33 33.69 -5.59
CA ALA A 144 2.61 34.92 -6.31
C ALA A 144 3.10 36.09 -5.42
N GLU A 145 2.87 36.00 -4.10
CA GLU A 145 3.28 37.03 -3.12
C GLU A 145 4.70 36.77 -2.58
N VAL A 146 5.31 35.60 -2.89
CA VAL A 146 6.64 35.24 -2.42
C VAL A 146 7.71 36.04 -3.13
N GLU A 147 8.55 36.75 -2.37
CA GLU A 147 9.66 37.53 -2.89
C GLU A 147 10.63 36.68 -3.73
N PRO A 148 11.17 37.20 -4.86
CA PRO A 148 12.03 36.44 -5.75
C PRO A 148 13.23 35.76 -5.05
N MET A 149 13.79 36.42 -4.04
CA MET A 149 14.92 35.88 -3.27
C MET A 149 14.54 34.67 -2.39
N GLN A 150 13.24 34.49 -2.09
CA GLN A 150 12.73 33.41 -1.26
C GLN A 150 12.15 32.24 -2.09
N GLN A 151 12.02 32.40 -3.41
CA GLN A 151 11.42 31.36 -4.27
C GLN A 151 12.21 30.04 -4.22
N THR A 152 13.52 30.09 -4.09
CA THR A 152 14.35 28.87 -3.96
C THR A 152 14.15 28.13 -2.64
N SER A 153 13.63 28.80 -1.60
CA SER A 153 13.32 28.19 -0.31
C SER A 153 11.87 27.67 -0.19
N ILE A 154 11.06 27.79 -1.25
CA ILE A 154 9.71 27.23 -1.28
C ILE A 154 9.79 25.70 -1.21
N HIS A 155 9.08 25.13 -0.24
CA HIS A 155 8.82 23.72 -0.12
C HIS A 155 7.34 23.48 -0.44
N LEU A 156 7.07 22.78 -1.53
CA LEU A 156 5.72 22.36 -1.90
C LEU A 156 5.37 21.05 -1.20
N HIS A 157 4.19 21.01 -0.62
CA HIS A 157 3.70 19.83 0.08
C HIS A 157 2.64 19.14 -0.75
N LEU A 158 2.85 17.87 -1.02
CA LEU A 158 1.84 17.01 -1.66
C LEU A 158 0.73 16.65 -0.66
N TRP A 159 -0.45 16.34 -1.18
CA TRP A 159 -1.46 15.69 -0.34
C TRP A 159 -0.92 14.33 0.13
N PRO A 160 -1.26 13.90 1.36
CA PRO A 160 -0.72 12.67 1.95
C PRO A 160 -0.96 11.41 1.13
N GLY A 161 -2.08 11.31 0.45
CA GLY A 161 -2.40 10.17 -0.43
C GLY A 161 -1.73 10.21 -1.82
N VAL A 162 -0.69 11.05 -2.04
CA VAL A 162 0.04 11.10 -3.31
C VAL A 162 1.30 10.24 -3.22
N MET A 163 1.32 9.13 -3.97
CA MET A 163 2.38 8.13 -3.96
C MET A 163 3.04 8.03 -5.34
N PRO A 164 4.36 8.23 -5.46
CA PRO A 164 5.09 7.89 -6.68
C PRO A 164 5.22 6.37 -6.80
N PHE A 165 4.96 5.84 -8.00
CA PHE A 165 5.11 4.41 -8.29
C PHE A 165 5.80 4.20 -9.64
N GLN A 166 6.67 3.18 -9.70
CA GLN A 166 7.31 2.74 -10.94
C GLN A 166 7.44 1.21 -10.97
N SER A 167 7.36 0.63 -12.17
CA SER A 167 7.56 -0.79 -12.43
C SER A 167 8.20 -1.01 -13.78
N GLN A 168 8.83 -2.20 -13.97
CA GLN A 168 9.26 -2.67 -15.29
C GLN A 168 8.06 -3.09 -16.18
N TYR A 169 6.87 -3.12 -15.62
CA TYR A 169 5.62 -3.51 -16.27
C TYR A 169 4.64 -2.34 -16.36
N ALA A 170 3.76 -2.37 -17.36
CA ALA A 170 2.77 -1.31 -17.62
C ALA A 170 1.54 -1.45 -16.71
N LEU A 171 1.72 -1.26 -15.39
CA LEU A 171 0.68 -1.53 -14.40
C LEU A 171 -0.46 -0.49 -14.38
N PHE A 172 -0.19 0.76 -14.72
CA PHE A 172 -1.23 1.77 -14.91
C PHE A 172 -2.12 1.40 -16.10
N ALA A 173 -1.52 0.94 -17.21
CA ALA A 173 -2.27 0.46 -18.36
C ALA A 173 -3.03 -0.83 -18.04
N LEU A 174 -2.44 -1.77 -17.28
CA LEU A 174 -3.12 -2.98 -16.82
C LEU A 174 -4.36 -2.64 -15.99
N LYS A 175 -4.25 -1.72 -15.04
CA LYS A 175 -5.39 -1.29 -14.22
C LYS A 175 -6.52 -0.70 -15.07
N THR A 176 -6.19 0.18 -16.02
CA THR A 176 -7.15 0.75 -16.96
C THR A 176 -7.80 -0.34 -17.83
N ALA A 177 -7.02 -1.32 -18.30
CA ALA A 177 -7.53 -2.43 -19.11
C ALA A 177 -8.51 -3.31 -18.31
N ILE A 178 -8.23 -3.57 -17.03
CA ILE A 178 -9.13 -4.30 -16.12
C ILE A 178 -10.43 -3.52 -15.93
N GLU A 179 -10.38 -2.22 -15.63
CA GLU A 179 -11.54 -1.37 -15.37
C GLU A 179 -12.45 -1.22 -16.61
N SER A 180 -11.84 -1.12 -17.79
CA SER A 180 -12.56 -0.99 -19.07
C SER A 180 -12.93 -2.35 -19.70
N ASN A 181 -12.40 -3.45 -19.17
CA ASN A 181 -12.44 -4.78 -19.76
C ASN A 181 -11.93 -4.81 -21.24
N GLN A 182 -10.86 -4.05 -21.52
CA GLN A 182 -10.25 -3.92 -22.85
C GLN A 182 -8.75 -4.23 -22.75
N PHE A 183 -8.34 -5.38 -23.32
CA PHE A 183 -6.96 -5.88 -23.23
C PHE A 183 -6.23 -5.90 -24.57
N ASP A 184 -6.90 -5.61 -25.69
CA ASP A 184 -6.36 -5.81 -27.05
C ASP A 184 -5.08 -5.01 -27.31
N ASP A 185 -4.96 -3.80 -26.74
CA ASP A 185 -3.82 -2.89 -26.91
C ASP A 185 -2.83 -2.94 -25.73
N LEU A 186 -3.04 -3.83 -24.74
CA LEU A 186 -2.20 -3.90 -23.57
C LEU A 186 -0.85 -4.54 -23.88
N VAL A 187 0.22 -3.76 -23.80
CA VAL A 187 1.61 -4.22 -23.82
C VAL A 187 2.15 -4.16 -22.40
N LEU A 188 2.07 -5.29 -21.69
CA LEU A 188 2.41 -5.35 -20.27
C LEU A 188 3.92 -5.30 -20.01
N ASP A 189 4.73 -5.92 -20.88
CA ASP A 189 6.20 -5.95 -20.77
C ASP A 189 6.81 -4.62 -21.26
N LYS A 190 6.46 -3.54 -20.58
CA LYS A 190 6.95 -2.20 -20.85
C LYS A 190 7.03 -1.41 -19.54
N PRO A 191 8.20 -0.80 -19.22
CA PRO A 191 8.33 0.03 -18.03
C PRO A 191 7.30 1.14 -17.99
N GLN A 192 6.73 1.38 -16.83
CA GLN A 192 5.79 2.46 -16.60
C GLN A 192 5.99 3.06 -15.21
N GLN A 193 5.81 4.38 -15.11
CA GLN A 193 5.89 5.14 -13.87
C GLN A 193 4.80 6.20 -13.82
N GLY A 194 4.48 6.67 -12.62
CA GLY A 194 3.40 7.65 -12.46
C GLY A 194 3.08 7.98 -11.01
N ALA A 195 1.98 8.69 -10.83
CA ALA A 195 1.39 9.04 -9.55
C ALA A 195 0.17 8.17 -9.27
N ILE A 196 0.07 7.65 -8.06
CA ILE A 196 -1.15 7.13 -7.46
C ILE A 196 -1.63 8.18 -6.47
N CYS A 197 -2.88 8.63 -6.59
CA CYS A 197 -3.41 9.71 -5.81
C CYS A 197 -4.79 9.34 -5.26
N CYS A 198 -5.10 9.82 -4.04
CA CYS A 198 -6.42 9.72 -3.48
C CYS A 198 -6.99 11.13 -3.28
N SER A 199 -8.19 11.39 -3.79
CA SER A 199 -8.89 12.66 -3.60
C SER A 199 -9.38 12.80 -2.17
N GLN A 200 -9.72 14.03 -1.76
CA GLN A 200 -10.33 14.28 -0.44
C GLN A 200 -11.69 13.58 -0.25
N GLN A 201 -12.31 13.14 -1.34
CA GLN A 201 -13.55 12.36 -1.34
C GLN A 201 -13.30 10.84 -1.25
N GLY A 202 -12.03 10.40 -1.20
CA GLY A 202 -11.65 8.99 -1.14
C GLY A 202 -11.57 8.32 -2.52
N GLU A 203 -11.72 9.08 -3.61
CA GLU A 203 -11.59 8.54 -4.97
C GLU A 203 -10.10 8.41 -5.34
N VAL A 204 -9.70 7.21 -5.72
CA VAL A 204 -8.35 6.96 -6.22
C VAL A 204 -8.29 7.26 -7.71
N TRP A 205 -7.30 8.04 -8.11
CA TRP A 205 -6.96 8.24 -9.51
C TRP A 205 -5.46 8.02 -9.73
N MET A 206 -5.10 7.65 -10.93
CA MET A 206 -3.75 7.30 -11.29
C MET A 206 -3.37 7.98 -12.59
N GLN A 207 -2.13 8.46 -12.65
CA GLN A 207 -1.62 9.17 -13.80
C GLN A 207 -0.25 8.65 -14.19
N PRO A 208 -0.10 7.99 -15.35
CA PRO A 208 1.22 7.75 -15.94
C PRO A 208 1.93 9.07 -16.19
N LEU A 209 3.23 9.13 -15.92
CA LEU A 209 4.07 10.31 -16.08
C LEU A 209 5.26 9.99 -16.97
N ASP A 210 5.73 10.99 -17.71
CA ASP A 210 7.03 10.92 -18.36
C ASP A 210 8.19 11.03 -17.35
N ASP A 211 9.41 10.86 -17.80
CA ASP A 211 10.58 10.78 -16.94
C ASP A 211 10.80 12.07 -16.14
N GLU A 212 10.65 13.24 -16.75
CA GLU A 212 10.88 14.53 -16.10
C GLU A 212 9.78 14.87 -15.08
N ALA A 213 8.52 14.59 -15.42
CA ALA A 213 7.39 14.77 -14.49
C ALA A 213 7.49 13.80 -13.30
N PHE A 214 7.92 12.57 -13.53
CA PHE A 214 8.11 11.59 -12.47
C PHE A 214 9.27 11.97 -11.55
N GLU A 215 10.39 12.44 -12.11
CA GLU A 215 11.53 12.98 -11.34
C GLU A 215 11.09 14.16 -10.46
N LEU A 216 10.28 15.09 -11.00
CA LEU A 216 9.70 16.18 -10.19
C LEU A 216 8.85 15.65 -9.05
N LEU A 217 7.96 14.68 -9.33
CA LEU A 217 7.12 14.07 -8.29
C LEU A 217 7.96 13.45 -7.16
N GLN A 218 9.03 12.74 -7.51
CA GLN A 218 9.95 12.16 -6.52
C GLN A 218 10.65 13.23 -5.66
N HIS A 219 11.06 14.33 -6.27
CA HIS A 219 11.65 15.45 -5.54
C HIS A 219 10.67 16.12 -4.58
N LEU A 220 9.43 16.36 -5.03
CA LEU A 220 8.36 16.90 -4.18
C LEU A 220 8.02 15.95 -3.04
N HIS A 221 7.89 14.65 -3.34
CA HIS A 221 7.59 13.63 -2.34
C HIS A 221 8.70 13.48 -1.28
N SER A 222 9.96 13.66 -1.68
CA SER A 222 11.11 13.64 -0.75
C SER A 222 11.29 14.96 0.02
N GLY A 223 10.42 15.95 -0.17
CA GLY A 223 10.44 17.20 0.58
C GLY A 223 11.56 18.17 0.18
N ARG A 224 12.00 18.17 -1.07
CA ARG A 224 12.99 19.14 -1.56
C ARG A 224 12.37 20.51 -1.80
N THR A 225 13.16 21.56 -1.56
CA THR A 225 12.80 22.93 -1.93
C THR A 225 12.95 23.16 -3.43
N LEU A 226 12.26 24.18 -3.98
CA LEU A 226 12.37 24.48 -5.41
C LEU A 226 13.80 24.80 -5.85
N GLY A 227 14.65 25.32 -4.94
CA GLY A 227 16.07 25.58 -5.22
C GLY A 227 16.94 24.32 -5.33
N GLU A 228 16.47 23.19 -4.79
CA GLU A 228 17.17 21.90 -4.82
C GLU A 228 16.70 21.01 -5.97
N ILE A 229 15.61 21.40 -6.64
CA ILE A 229 15.02 20.65 -7.75
C ILE A 229 15.69 21.07 -9.08
N PRO A 230 16.05 20.10 -9.94
CA PRO A 230 16.62 20.42 -11.24
C PRO A 230 15.69 21.31 -12.08
N PRO A 231 16.20 22.42 -12.68
CA PRO A 231 15.36 23.40 -13.38
C PRO A 231 14.55 22.81 -14.54
N HIS A 232 15.06 21.76 -15.22
CA HIS A 232 14.38 21.14 -16.36
C HIS A 232 13.09 20.43 -15.94
N THR A 233 12.98 19.90 -14.71
CA THR A 233 11.75 19.24 -14.23
C THR A 233 10.68 20.24 -13.82
N LEU A 234 11.06 21.47 -13.45
CA LEU A 234 10.13 22.49 -12.96
C LEU A 234 9.08 22.94 -14.01
N GLN A 235 9.30 22.67 -15.29
CA GLN A 235 8.28 22.91 -16.33
C GLN A 235 6.97 22.13 -16.10
N HIS A 236 7.04 21.00 -15.39
CA HIS A 236 5.89 20.16 -15.04
C HIS A 236 5.14 20.64 -13.78
N LEU A 237 5.64 21.67 -13.09
CA LEU A 237 5.07 22.12 -11.83
C LEU A 237 3.61 22.57 -11.97
N ASN A 238 3.29 23.31 -13.04
CA ASN A 238 1.92 23.76 -13.28
C ASN A 238 0.94 22.59 -13.40
N TYR A 239 1.36 21.50 -14.05
CA TYR A 239 0.56 20.28 -14.17
C TYR A 239 0.20 19.72 -12.79
N PHE A 240 1.16 19.61 -11.84
CA PHE A 240 0.89 19.11 -10.49
C PHE A 240 -0.01 20.04 -9.66
N VAL A 241 0.10 21.36 -9.87
CA VAL A 241 -0.78 22.33 -9.23
C VAL A 241 -2.21 22.21 -9.77
N GLU A 242 -2.37 22.14 -11.10
CA GLU A 242 -3.67 22.04 -11.77
C GLU A 242 -4.35 20.68 -11.50
N SER A 243 -3.57 19.60 -11.37
CA SER A 243 -4.07 18.26 -11.02
C SER A 243 -4.44 18.13 -9.54
N ASN A 244 -4.31 19.21 -8.75
CA ASN A 244 -4.64 19.26 -7.33
C ASN A 244 -3.91 18.19 -6.47
N VAL A 245 -2.67 17.83 -6.85
CA VAL A 245 -1.81 16.94 -6.04
C VAL A 245 -1.01 17.69 -4.98
N VAL A 246 -0.89 19.02 -5.11
CA VAL A 246 -0.17 19.90 -4.17
C VAL A 246 -1.16 20.48 -3.16
N ALA A 247 -0.94 20.23 -1.87
CA ALA A 247 -1.77 20.70 -0.77
C ALA A 247 -1.53 22.18 -0.41
N GLY A 248 -0.29 22.65 -0.58
CA GLY A 248 0.15 23.98 -0.20
C GLY A 248 1.67 24.10 -0.19
N PHE A 249 2.19 25.15 0.41
CA PHE A 249 3.64 25.37 0.51
C PHE A 249 4.06 25.94 1.86
N SER A 250 5.35 25.81 2.15
CA SER A 250 6.03 26.51 3.25
C SER A 250 7.33 27.12 2.76
N LEU A 251 7.91 28.04 3.52
CA LEU A 251 9.26 28.55 3.28
C LEU A 251 10.23 27.85 4.22
N ALA A 252 11.29 27.26 3.68
CA ALA A 252 12.38 26.71 4.48
C ALA A 252 13.08 27.86 5.23
N ARG A 253 13.40 27.62 6.51
CA ARG A 253 14.06 28.61 7.37
C ARG A 253 15.56 28.62 7.14
#